data_f44657c7b0ad91788c47abc1e484c026
#
_entry.id   f44657c7b0ad91788c47abc1e484c026
#
_cell.length_a   1.000
_cell.length_b   1.000
_cell.length_c   1.000
_cell.angle_alpha   90.00
_cell.angle_beta   90.00
_cell.angle_gamma   90.00
#
_symmetry.space_group_name_H-M   'P 1'
#
loop_
_entity.id
_entity.type
_entity.pdbx_description
1 polymer ?
#
loop_
_entity_poly.entity_id
_entity_poly.type
_entity_poly.pdbx_seq_one_letter_code
_entity_poly.pdbx_strand_id
1 'polypeptide(L)'
;MLEEQGVVLRDGLPRNKMTSIERDVIDMERMVRSSWLLTLKAIWMSDNKISNAKESAMSKLHAGDVSSKVTQKAVELLGPMGYSREFLLEKWMRDAKITDIYEGTGQINRLVAARAILGYRGKDLRESGKWEKK
;
A
#
# COMPACT_ATOMS: atom_id res chain seq x y z
N MET A 1 -0.12 13.85 19.00
CA MET A 1 -1.01 14.61 18.08
C MET A 1 -2.48 14.29 18.29
N LEU A 2 -3.02 13.08 18.05
CA LEU A 2 -4.43 12.77 18.36
C LEU A 2 -4.72 12.85 19.86
N GLU A 3 -3.83 12.34 20.70
CA GLU A 3 -3.92 12.44 22.16
C GLU A 3 -3.88 13.89 22.66
N GLU A 4 -3.07 14.75 22.06
CA GLU A 4 -3.02 16.19 22.34
C GLU A 4 -4.33 16.90 21.99
N GLN A 5 -5.13 16.34 21.08
CA GLN A 5 -6.48 16.80 20.76
C GLN A 5 -7.56 16.15 21.64
N GLY A 6 -7.16 15.45 22.70
CA GLY A 6 -8.08 14.80 23.63
C GLY A 6 -8.68 13.49 23.12
N VAL A 7 -8.15 12.92 22.04
CA VAL A 7 -8.57 11.61 21.53
C VAL A 7 -7.84 10.53 22.29
N VAL A 8 -8.57 9.75 23.09
CA VAL A 8 -8.02 8.58 23.78
C VAL A 8 -8.21 7.34 22.91
N LEU A 9 -7.11 6.69 22.55
CA LEU A 9 -7.14 5.40 21.86
C LEU A 9 -7.17 4.28 22.90
N ARG A 10 -8.21 3.48 22.88
CA ARG A 10 -8.45 2.41 23.87
C ARG A 10 -8.11 1.07 23.26
N ASP A 11 -7.25 0.31 23.92
CA ASP A 11 -6.86 -1.03 23.53
C ASP A 11 -7.88 -2.11 23.94
N GLY A 12 -7.87 -3.22 23.20
CA GLY A 12 -8.61 -4.44 23.56
C GLY A 12 -10.13 -4.37 23.40
N LEU A 13 -10.68 -3.30 22.83
CA LEU A 13 -12.11 -3.19 22.58
C LEU A 13 -12.56 -4.02 21.37
N PRO A 14 -13.73 -4.67 21.44
CA PRO A 14 -14.34 -5.27 20.27
C PRO A 14 -14.75 -4.17 19.27
N ARG A 15 -14.63 -4.48 17.96
CA ARG A 15 -14.81 -3.50 16.85
C ARG A 15 -16.13 -2.69 16.95
N ASN A 16 -17.21 -3.29 17.45
CA ASN A 16 -18.50 -2.64 17.59
C ASN A 16 -18.57 -1.61 18.74
N LYS A 17 -17.58 -1.59 19.64
CA LYS A 17 -17.46 -0.61 20.74
C LYS A 17 -16.41 0.47 20.46
N MET A 18 -15.68 0.36 19.33
CA MET A 18 -14.69 1.34 18.92
C MET A 18 -15.33 2.55 18.28
N THR A 19 -14.76 3.72 18.50
CA THR A 19 -15.07 4.94 17.74
C THR A 19 -14.63 4.81 16.28
N SER A 20 -15.08 5.71 15.41
CA SER A 20 -14.61 5.76 14.03
C SER A 20 -13.09 5.98 13.94
N ILE A 21 -12.57 6.90 14.77
CA ILE A 21 -11.14 7.22 14.82
C ILE A 21 -10.32 6.00 15.25
N GLU A 22 -10.73 5.28 16.29
CA GLU A 22 -10.04 4.06 16.73
C GLU A 22 -10.02 3.00 15.65
N ARG A 23 -11.12 2.81 14.92
CA ARG A 23 -11.17 1.87 13.78
C ARG A 23 -10.23 2.28 12.66
N ASP A 24 -10.21 3.56 12.31
CA ASP A 24 -9.36 4.09 11.24
C ASP A 24 -7.87 3.91 11.60
N VAL A 25 -7.47 4.21 12.83
CA VAL A 25 -6.08 4.02 13.30
C VAL A 25 -5.67 2.55 13.26
N ILE A 26 -6.53 1.64 13.72
CA ILE A 26 -6.28 0.19 13.67
C ILE A 26 -6.17 -0.30 12.21
N ASP A 27 -7.04 0.16 11.34
CA ASP A 27 -7.00 -0.23 9.92
C ASP A 27 -5.74 0.33 9.23
N MET A 28 -5.27 1.54 9.58
CA MET A 28 -4.00 2.08 9.11
C MET A 28 -2.81 1.23 9.56
N GLU A 29 -2.75 0.88 10.85
CA GLU A 29 -1.69 0.02 11.40
C GLU A 29 -1.70 -1.36 10.73
N ARG A 30 -2.86 -1.97 10.57
CA ARG A 30 -3.01 -3.26 9.88
C ARG A 30 -2.49 -3.19 8.43
N MET A 31 -2.81 -2.12 7.70
CA MET A 31 -2.33 -1.92 6.33
C MET A 31 -0.80 -1.81 6.29
N VAL A 32 -0.21 -1.01 7.17
CA VAL A 32 1.25 -0.84 7.26
C VAL A 32 1.93 -2.17 7.60
N ARG A 33 1.43 -2.89 8.62
CA ARG A 33 1.98 -4.20 9.02
C ARG A 33 1.91 -5.23 7.90
N SER A 34 0.79 -5.29 7.18
CA SER A 34 0.66 -6.22 6.05
C SER A 34 1.62 -5.89 4.91
N SER A 35 1.84 -4.61 4.61
CA SER A 35 2.84 -4.18 3.63
C SER A 35 4.25 -4.60 4.03
N TRP A 36 4.57 -4.42 5.30
CA TRP A 36 5.87 -4.79 5.86
C TRP A 36 6.12 -6.30 5.75
N LEU A 37 5.13 -7.12 6.11
CA LEU A 37 5.23 -8.58 6.01
C LEU A 37 5.41 -9.07 4.57
N LEU A 38 4.71 -8.47 3.60
CA LEU A 38 4.90 -8.79 2.18
C LEU A 38 6.32 -8.43 1.71
N THR A 39 6.83 -7.29 2.15
CA THR A 39 8.19 -6.84 1.83
C THR A 39 9.24 -7.79 2.43
N LEU A 40 9.10 -8.14 3.69
CA LEU A 40 10.01 -9.09 4.35
C LEU A 40 10.00 -10.45 3.66
N LYS A 41 8.84 -10.94 3.24
CA LYS A 41 8.75 -12.18 2.46
C LYS A 41 9.52 -12.10 1.16
N ALA A 42 9.37 -11.01 0.40
CA ALA A 42 10.06 -10.83 -0.87
C ALA A 42 11.59 -10.75 -0.68
N ILE A 43 12.05 -10.05 0.37
CA ILE A 43 13.47 -9.96 0.73
C ILE A 43 14.01 -11.34 1.14
N TRP A 44 13.31 -12.03 2.03
CA TRP A 44 13.72 -13.37 2.47
C TRP A 44 13.87 -14.36 1.30
N MET A 45 12.94 -14.31 0.33
CA MET A 45 13.04 -15.14 -0.88
C MET A 45 14.29 -14.79 -1.70
N SER A 46 14.60 -13.49 -1.83
CA SER A 46 15.81 -13.04 -2.52
C SER A 46 17.07 -13.55 -1.85
N ASP A 47 17.16 -13.41 -0.54
CA ASP A 47 18.32 -13.86 0.25
C ASP A 47 18.55 -15.37 0.14
N ASN A 48 17.47 -16.14 0.03
CA ASN A 48 17.52 -17.59 -0.16
C ASN A 48 17.59 -18.02 -1.64
N LYS A 49 17.81 -17.09 -2.57
CA LYS A 49 17.90 -17.34 -4.02
C LYS A 49 16.64 -18.01 -4.62
N ILE A 50 15.49 -17.75 -4.01
CA ILE A 50 14.19 -18.20 -4.50
C ILE A 50 13.64 -17.10 -5.44
N SER A 51 13.09 -17.51 -6.60
CA SER A 51 12.47 -16.55 -7.53
C SER A 51 11.31 -15.82 -6.87
N ASN A 52 11.37 -14.49 -6.82
CA ASN A 52 10.45 -13.64 -6.06
C ASN A 52 9.78 -12.53 -6.89
N ALA A 53 9.84 -12.61 -8.22
CA ALA A 53 9.31 -11.56 -9.10
C ALA A 53 7.84 -11.22 -8.80
N LYS A 54 7.02 -12.23 -8.50
CA LYS A 54 5.62 -12.07 -8.12
C LYS A 54 5.49 -11.38 -6.76
N GLU A 55 6.19 -11.87 -5.77
CA GLU A 55 6.17 -11.35 -4.40
C GLU A 55 6.69 -9.91 -4.34
N SER A 56 7.76 -9.60 -5.07
CA SER A 56 8.30 -8.24 -5.18
C SER A 56 7.31 -7.29 -5.83
N ALA A 57 6.67 -7.70 -6.93
CA ALA A 57 5.66 -6.89 -7.59
C ALA A 57 4.43 -6.66 -6.69
N MET A 58 3.96 -7.68 -5.98
CA MET A 58 2.85 -7.57 -5.03
C MET A 58 3.20 -6.67 -3.84
N SER A 59 4.41 -6.79 -3.30
CA SER A 59 4.91 -5.96 -2.21
C SER A 59 4.95 -4.49 -2.61
N LYS A 60 5.58 -4.18 -3.76
CA LYS A 60 5.69 -2.82 -4.27
C LYS A 60 4.31 -2.19 -4.54
N LEU A 61 3.42 -2.93 -5.18
CA LEU A 61 2.06 -2.51 -5.45
C LEU A 61 1.30 -2.19 -4.16
N HIS A 62 1.33 -3.13 -3.20
CA HIS A 62 0.61 -2.97 -1.94
C HIS A 62 1.17 -1.83 -1.10
N ALA A 63 2.50 -1.70 -1.00
CA ALA A 63 3.14 -0.63 -0.26
C ALA A 63 2.83 0.76 -0.84
N GLY A 64 2.81 0.92 -2.16
CA GLY A 64 2.43 2.16 -2.83
C GLY A 64 0.97 2.56 -2.56
N ASP A 65 0.05 1.60 -2.68
CA ASP A 65 -1.36 1.82 -2.35
C ASP A 65 -1.56 2.19 -0.86
N VAL A 66 -0.86 1.50 0.04
CA VAL A 66 -0.96 1.72 1.49
C VAL A 66 -0.36 3.06 1.90
N SER A 67 0.82 3.41 1.41
CA SER A 67 1.45 4.69 1.75
C SER A 67 0.56 5.88 1.39
N SER A 68 -0.06 5.85 0.22
CA SER A 68 -1.00 6.89 -0.22
C SER A 68 -2.27 6.93 0.65
N LYS A 69 -2.87 5.78 0.95
CA LYS A 69 -4.09 5.69 1.75
C LYS A 69 -3.88 6.10 3.20
N VAL A 70 -2.80 5.64 3.82
CA VAL A 70 -2.50 5.93 5.22
C VAL A 70 -2.18 7.41 5.44
N THR A 71 -1.36 7.99 4.56
CA THR A 71 -1.01 9.42 4.67
C THR A 71 -2.21 10.33 4.41
N GLN A 72 -3.07 9.99 3.42
CA GLN A 72 -4.33 10.70 3.19
C GLN A 72 -5.26 10.60 4.40
N LYS A 73 -5.43 9.40 4.95
CA LYS A 73 -6.27 9.18 6.13
C LYS A 73 -5.74 9.91 7.36
N ALA A 74 -4.43 10.00 7.54
CA ALA A 74 -3.82 10.77 8.62
C ALA A 74 -4.16 12.28 8.53
N VAL A 75 -4.13 12.85 7.32
CA VAL A 75 -4.57 14.24 7.09
C VAL A 75 -6.06 14.41 7.42
N GLU A 76 -6.91 13.48 6.95
CA GLU A 76 -8.35 13.51 7.24
C GLU A 76 -8.65 13.48 8.75
N LEU A 77 -7.98 12.60 9.50
CA LEU A 77 -8.18 12.44 10.94
C LEU A 77 -7.81 13.68 11.74
N LEU A 78 -6.80 14.43 11.32
CA LEU A 78 -6.38 15.67 11.98
C LEU A 78 -7.12 16.91 11.45
N GLY A 79 -7.93 16.77 10.40
CA GLY A 79 -8.70 17.87 9.84
C GLY A 79 -7.83 19.07 9.44
N PRO A 80 -8.21 20.31 9.81
CA PRO A 80 -7.45 21.51 9.44
C PRO A 80 -5.98 21.47 9.87
N MET A 81 -5.68 20.84 11.01
CA MET A 81 -4.31 20.64 11.50
C MET A 81 -3.49 19.74 10.56
N GLY A 82 -4.13 18.75 9.95
CA GLY A 82 -3.48 17.84 8.98
C GLY A 82 -2.98 18.56 7.72
N TYR A 83 -3.60 19.69 7.37
CA TYR A 83 -3.17 20.57 6.26
C TYR A 83 -2.14 21.62 6.70
N SER A 84 -1.88 21.74 8.00
CA SER A 84 -0.88 22.68 8.50
C SER A 84 0.53 22.20 8.16
N ARG A 85 1.40 23.13 7.76
CA ARG A 85 2.82 22.84 7.51
C ARG A 85 3.62 22.54 8.79
N GLU A 86 3.05 22.80 9.96
CA GLU A 86 3.71 22.54 11.25
C GLU A 86 3.90 21.06 11.52
N PHE A 87 2.95 20.19 11.07
CA PHE A 87 2.96 18.77 11.36
C PHE A 87 3.47 17.88 10.22
N LEU A 88 3.84 18.46 9.09
CA LEU A 88 4.38 17.77 7.89
C LEU A 88 3.48 16.67 7.30
N LEU A 89 2.26 16.45 7.80
CA LEU A 89 1.38 15.39 7.29
C LEU A 89 0.95 15.63 5.84
N GLU A 90 0.61 16.88 5.51
CA GLU A 90 0.28 17.27 4.13
C GLU A 90 1.48 17.01 3.19
N LYS A 91 2.69 17.25 3.68
CA LYS A 91 3.93 16.96 2.93
C LYS A 91 4.07 15.46 2.71
N TRP A 92 3.92 14.65 3.74
CA TRP A 92 4.03 13.20 3.62
C TRP A 92 2.96 12.61 2.70
N MET A 93 1.75 13.16 2.68
CA MET A 93 0.70 12.77 1.74
C MET A 93 1.10 13.05 0.29
N ARG A 94 1.71 14.20 0.01
CA ARG A 94 2.23 14.54 -1.32
C ARG A 94 3.42 13.66 -1.69
N ASP A 95 4.36 13.49 -0.78
CA ASP A 95 5.57 12.69 -1.00
C ASP A 95 5.24 11.21 -1.18
N ALA A 96 4.26 10.68 -0.47
CA ALA A 96 3.84 9.28 -0.59
C ALA A 96 3.37 8.93 -2.02
N LYS A 97 2.85 9.89 -2.78
CA LYS A 97 2.38 9.61 -4.15
C LYS A 97 3.47 9.12 -5.09
N ILE A 98 4.71 9.58 -4.92
CA ILE A 98 5.81 9.13 -5.77
C ILE A 98 6.12 7.64 -5.59
N THR A 99 5.80 7.06 -4.43
CA THR A 99 6.04 5.64 -4.16
C THR A 99 5.24 4.71 -5.05
N ASP A 100 4.10 5.16 -5.59
CA ASP A 100 3.30 4.42 -6.57
C ASP A 100 3.82 4.57 -8.01
N ILE A 101 4.73 5.51 -8.27
CA ILE A 101 5.16 5.89 -9.62
C ILE A 101 6.55 5.33 -9.95
N TYR A 102 7.56 5.62 -9.12
CA TYR A 102 8.94 5.24 -9.38
C TYR A 102 9.18 3.73 -9.21
N GLU A 103 10.28 3.23 -9.78
CA GLU A 103 10.68 1.80 -9.70
C GLU A 103 9.58 0.83 -10.21
N GLY A 104 8.80 1.29 -11.17
CA GLY A 104 7.65 0.56 -11.73
C GLY A 104 6.32 0.98 -11.10
N THR A 105 5.46 1.54 -11.93
CA THR A 105 4.13 2.02 -11.49
C THR A 105 3.28 0.87 -10.94
N GLY A 106 2.28 1.23 -10.12
CA GLY A 106 1.30 0.26 -9.61
C GLY A 106 0.65 -0.54 -10.74
N GLN A 107 0.37 0.07 -11.90
CA GLN A 107 -0.19 -0.63 -13.07
C GLN A 107 0.75 -1.69 -13.62
N ILE A 108 2.03 -1.38 -13.77
CA ILE A 108 3.03 -2.33 -14.26
C ILE A 108 3.21 -3.48 -13.27
N ASN A 109 3.29 -3.19 -11.98
CA ASN A 109 3.41 -4.22 -10.96
C ASN A 109 2.17 -5.14 -10.90
N ARG A 110 0.95 -4.60 -11.13
CA ARG A 110 -0.27 -5.42 -11.31
C ARG A 110 -0.14 -6.38 -12.49
N LEU A 111 0.37 -5.92 -13.63
CA LEU A 111 0.60 -6.78 -14.79
C LEU A 111 1.65 -7.86 -14.51
N VAL A 112 2.74 -7.54 -13.83
CA VAL A 112 3.77 -8.51 -13.44
C VAL A 112 3.19 -9.59 -12.53
N ALA A 113 2.46 -9.19 -11.49
CA ALA A 113 1.81 -10.11 -10.57
C ALA A 113 0.75 -10.98 -11.28
N ALA A 114 -0.10 -10.38 -12.10
CA ALA A 114 -1.14 -11.09 -12.84
C ALA A 114 -0.55 -12.13 -13.80
N ARG A 115 0.49 -11.77 -14.54
CA ARG A 115 1.20 -12.73 -15.42
C ARG A 115 1.74 -13.92 -14.64
N ALA A 116 2.36 -13.66 -13.50
CA ALA A 116 2.94 -14.71 -12.67
C ALA A 116 1.86 -15.65 -12.09
N ILE A 117 0.70 -15.11 -11.70
CA ILE A 117 -0.44 -15.88 -11.17
C ILE A 117 -1.10 -16.71 -12.26
N LEU A 118 -1.27 -16.14 -13.47
CA LEU A 118 -1.95 -16.79 -14.59
C LEU A 118 -1.02 -17.67 -15.43
N GLY A 119 0.28 -17.68 -15.14
CA GLY A 119 1.27 -18.45 -15.88
C GLY A 119 1.60 -17.93 -17.27
N TYR A 120 1.23 -16.69 -17.61
CA TYR A 120 1.51 -16.09 -18.91
C TYR A 120 2.97 -15.67 -19.02
N ARG A 121 3.58 -15.98 -20.16
CA ARG A 121 4.90 -15.48 -20.54
C ARG A 121 4.75 -14.28 -21.49
N GLY A 122 5.79 -13.48 -21.61
CA GLY A 122 5.77 -12.30 -22.49
C GLY A 122 5.48 -12.61 -23.96
N LYS A 123 5.85 -13.81 -24.45
CA LYS A 123 5.52 -14.30 -25.80
C LYS A 123 4.02 -14.55 -25.97
N ASP A 124 3.36 -15.12 -24.97
CA ASP A 124 1.93 -15.48 -25.02
C ASP A 124 1.06 -14.23 -25.21
N LEU A 125 1.49 -13.11 -24.64
CA LEU A 125 0.80 -11.81 -24.78
C LEU A 125 1.03 -11.17 -26.16
N ARG A 126 2.17 -11.44 -26.82
CA ARG A 126 2.41 -10.96 -28.20
C ARG A 126 1.62 -11.77 -29.24
N GLU A 127 1.42 -13.03 -28.99
CA GLU A 127 0.66 -13.93 -29.88
C GLU A 127 -0.85 -13.72 -29.73
N SER A 128 -1.35 -13.46 -28.52
CA SER A 128 -2.77 -13.14 -28.28
C SER A 128 -3.19 -11.77 -28.86
N GLY A 129 -2.24 -10.88 -29.15
CA GLY A 129 -2.48 -9.59 -29.80
C GLY A 129 -2.72 -9.66 -31.31
N LYS A 130 -2.65 -10.83 -31.94
CA LYS A 130 -3.14 -11.06 -33.28
C LYS A 130 -4.65 -11.21 -33.26
N TRP A 131 -5.35 -10.11 -33.00
CA TRP A 131 -6.77 -10.01 -33.32
C TRP A 131 -6.88 -10.14 -34.84
N GLU A 132 -7.33 -11.27 -35.30
CA GLU A 132 -7.69 -11.42 -36.71
C GLU A 132 -8.73 -10.33 -37.04
N LYS A 133 -8.32 -9.39 -37.88
CA LYS A 133 -9.25 -8.50 -38.52
C LYS A 133 -10.14 -9.36 -39.40
N LYS A 134 -11.33 -9.70 -38.89
CA LYS A 134 -12.43 -10.15 -39.72
C LYS A 134 -13.14 -8.96 -40.31
#